data_a30be7f7cd092b21aae4c9a5e06deb66
#
_entry.id   a30be7f7cd092b21aae4c9a5e06deb66
#
_cell.length_a   1.000
_cell.length_b   1.000
_cell.length_c   1.000
_cell.angle_alpha   90.00
_cell.angle_beta   90.00
_cell.angle_gamma   90.00
#
_symmetry.space_group_name_H-M   'P 1'
#
loop_
_entity.id
_entity.type
_entity.pdbx_description
1 polymer ?
#
loop_
_entity_poly.entity_id
_entity_poly.type
_entity_poly.pdbx_seq_one_letter_code
_entity_poly.pdbx_strand_id
1 'polypeptide(L)'
;ASAIKGLDGFMEYPFNETTKQEWDDRPHIRNAYQTLVPLAANSAWSPALGPAHLPWLFQKKPPEHWPTPTKPDIWFCYRTNPAISSWNAPEVAERVAEFPFIVSFAYTYDETNHFADILLPEATDLESLQLIQVGGTKFIEQFWTQQGWTIRQPAAEKTTDCKDMTDIATEIAKRSGILEQYNHAINRGAHGVRLATKDYDYSLDESVPHTLEEIWDHSAKAASHDLTDGEEVVDLEWFKENGYQLRPFPQLDWFLYPHLKKNGIRFELPYQERVMRHGTQLANRLHEIGVEWWDTQLEEYEPLPEYAPFPDIWTEHVEQSGYDPDEYPFWGLTSRSMQYSWGANVGIPLINEVAQNVSGHKGVIINRTRAREMGLEEGDPVVLESVSGTTKGYAVLREGIRPDTVVMIGQFDHWKTPYAKDLNLPSLNSLTSLSLKLTDSTGSGSDVARIKITRGEGPPRDIATINTGGH
;
A
#
# COMPACT_ATOMS: atom_id res chain seq x y z
N ALA A 1 -1.35 -10.22 -12.91
CA ALA A 1 -1.24 -11.25 -13.95
C ALA A 1 -1.23 -10.64 -15.35
N SER A 2 -2.10 -9.65 -15.61
CA SER A 2 -2.14 -8.96 -16.91
C SER A 2 -0.89 -8.13 -17.21
N ALA A 3 -0.30 -7.56 -16.19
CA ALA A 3 0.93 -6.79 -16.31
C ALA A 3 2.11 -7.62 -16.85
N ILE A 4 1.99 -8.91 -16.82
CA ILE A 4 3.01 -9.85 -17.24
C ILE A 4 2.78 -10.44 -18.62
N LYS A 5 1.64 -10.15 -19.20
CA LYS A 5 1.34 -10.54 -20.56
C LYS A 5 2.29 -9.87 -21.56
N GLY A 6 2.97 -10.66 -22.36
CA GLY A 6 3.97 -10.18 -23.31
C GLY A 6 5.42 -10.20 -22.81
N LEU A 7 5.66 -10.53 -21.57
CA LEU A 7 6.95 -11.01 -21.11
C LEU A 7 6.98 -12.50 -21.38
N ASP A 8 7.74 -12.94 -22.35
CA ASP A 8 7.77 -14.27 -22.88
C ASP A 8 7.39 -15.42 -21.89
N GLY A 9 7.07 -16.57 -22.37
CA GLY A 9 6.42 -17.72 -21.71
C GLY A 9 6.63 -17.95 -20.21
N PHE A 10 7.59 -17.25 -19.60
CA PHE A 10 7.84 -17.34 -18.16
C PHE A 10 6.65 -16.88 -17.32
N MET A 11 5.98 -15.82 -17.75
CA MET A 11 4.93 -15.21 -16.97
C MET A 11 3.51 -15.52 -17.46
N GLU A 12 3.40 -16.32 -18.50
CA GLU A 12 2.11 -16.86 -18.94
C GLU A 12 1.65 -18.02 -18.03
N TYR A 13 2.57 -18.61 -17.27
CA TYR A 13 2.22 -19.59 -16.25
C TYR A 13 1.65 -18.88 -14.99
N PRO A 14 0.57 -19.32 -14.37
CA PRO A 14 -0.17 -20.57 -14.61
C PRO A 14 -1.40 -20.43 -15.53
N PHE A 15 -1.43 -19.49 -16.43
CA PHE A 15 -2.57 -19.29 -17.31
C PHE A 15 -2.66 -20.41 -18.35
N ASN A 16 -3.79 -21.08 -18.39
CA ASN A 16 -4.15 -21.94 -19.51
C ASN A 16 -4.76 -21.12 -20.65
N GLU A 17 -4.98 -21.71 -21.81
CA GLU A 17 -5.53 -21.03 -22.98
C GLU A 17 -6.92 -20.42 -22.69
N THR A 18 -7.75 -21.08 -21.90
CA THR A 18 -9.06 -20.56 -21.50
C THR A 18 -8.94 -19.30 -20.67
N THR A 19 -8.05 -19.30 -19.67
CA THR A 19 -7.82 -18.15 -18.80
C THR A 19 -7.24 -16.97 -19.58
N LYS A 20 -6.38 -17.25 -20.56
CA LYS A 20 -5.82 -16.21 -21.45
C LYS A 20 -6.91 -15.60 -22.33
N GLN A 21 -7.77 -16.42 -22.93
CA GLN A 21 -8.88 -15.98 -23.76
C GLN A 21 -9.84 -15.10 -22.96
N GLU A 22 -10.24 -15.55 -21.78
CA GLU A 22 -11.12 -14.78 -20.89
C GLU A 22 -10.51 -13.42 -20.48
N TRP A 23 -9.20 -13.39 -20.31
CA TRP A 23 -8.49 -12.14 -20.06
C TRP A 23 -8.51 -11.24 -21.29
N ASP A 24 -8.25 -11.78 -22.48
CA ASP A 24 -8.20 -11.02 -23.73
C ASP A 24 -9.60 -10.47 -24.09
N ASP A 25 -10.65 -11.18 -23.75
CA ASP A 25 -12.04 -10.80 -24.00
C ASP A 25 -12.58 -9.75 -23.02
N ARG A 26 -11.89 -9.46 -21.93
CA ARG A 26 -12.31 -8.42 -20.99
C ARG A 26 -12.13 -7.03 -21.57
N PRO A 27 -13.12 -6.14 -21.37
CA PRO A 27 -12.93 -4.73 -21.67
C PRO A 27 -11.79 -4.19 -20.79
N HIS A 28 -10.69 -3.82 -21.41
CA HIS A 28 -9.56 -3.19 -20.71
C HIS A 28 -9.89 -1.72 -20.50
N ILE A 29 -10.35 -1.39 -19.30
CA ILE A 29 -10.49 0.00 -18.89
C ILE A 29 -9.06 0.53 -18.69
N ARG A 30 -8.65 1.45 -19.56
CA ARG A 30 -7.41 2.17 -19.39
C ARG A 30 -7.61 3.24 -18.33
N ASN A 31 -7.03 3.03 -17.16
CA ASN A 31 -7.01 4.05 -16.12
C ASN A 31 -6.19 5.25 -16.58
N ALA A 32 -6.55 6.43 -16.12
CA ALA A 32 -5.79 7.63 -16.42
C ALA A 32 -4.32 7.51 -16.00
N TYR A 33 -4.02 6.96 -14.85
CA TYR A 33 -2.66 6.80 -14.36
C TYR A 33 -1.87 5.66 -15.02
N GLN A 34 -2.50 4.74 -15.72
CA GLN A 34 -1.79 3.75 -16.54
C GLN A 34 -1.00 4.40 -17.67
N THR A 35 -1.32 5.64 -17.99
CA THR A 35 -0.62 6.41 -19.00
C THR A 35 0.47 7.31 -18.42
N LEU A 36 0.45 7.59 -17.12
CA LEU A 36 1.37 8.50 -16.47
C LEU A 36 2.63 7.83 -15.94
N VAL A 37 2.53 6.58 -15.51
CA VAL A 37 3.68 5.81 -15.03
C VAL A 37 3.66 4.44 -15.68
N PRO A 38 4.38 4.27 -16.80
CA PRO A 38 4.35 3.06 -17.62
C PRO A 38 4.66 1.79 -16.84
N LEU A 39 5.59 1.88 -15.88
CA LEU A 39 5.98 0.75 -15.05
C LEU A 39 4.86 0.28 -14.14
N ALA A 40 4.16 1.19 -13.50
CA ALA A 40 3.02 0.87 -12.66
C ALA A 40 1.90 0.19 -13.42
N ALA A 41 1.69 0.60 -14.68
CA ALA A 41 0.61 0.10 -15.50
C ALA A 41 0.93 -1.22 -16.21
N ASN A 42 2.20 -1.44 -16.55
CA ASN A 42 2.65 -2.54 -17.41
C ASN A 42 3.65 -3.48 -16.73
N SER A 43 4.01 -3.22 -15.49
CA SER A 43 5.00 -4.00 -14.76
C SER A 43 4.34 -4.94 -13.76
N ALA A 44 4.86 -6.17 -13.71
CA ALA A 44 4.58 -7.10 -12.63
C ALA A 44 5.17 -6.66 -11.28
N TRP A 45 6.04 -5.67 -11.30
CA TRP A 45 6.85 -5.24 -10.18
C TRP A 45 6.20 -4.15 -9.35
N SER A 46 5.40 -3.31 -9.98
CA SER A 46 4.81 -2.17 -9.30
C SER A 46 3.29 -2.20 -9.37
N PRO A 47 2.64 -2.76 -8.39
CA PRO A 47 1.19 -2.63 -8.26
C PRO A 47 0.78 -1.30 -7.61
N ALA A 48 1.73 -0.46 -7.17
CA ALA A 48 1.48 0.31 -5.96
C ALA A 48 1.25 1.82 -6.14
N LEU A 49 1.18 2.33 -7.35
CA LEU A 49 1.20 3.78 -7.51
C LEU A 49 -0.17 4.47 -7.52
N GLY A 50 -1.25 3.73 -7.28
CA GLY A 50 -2.60 4.30 -7.38
C GLY A 50 -2.74 5.73 -6.85
N PRO A 51 -2.69 5.97 -5.54
CA PRO A 51 -2.90 7.31 -5.00
C PRO A 51 -1.82 8.33 -5.32
N ALA A 52 -0.58 7.92 -5.49
CA ALA A 52 0.52 8.81 -5.82
C ALA A 52 0.37 9.46 -7.21
N HIS A 53 -0.50 8.93 -8.07
CA HIS A 53 -0.78 9.50 -9.38
C HIS A 53 -1.88 10.58 -9.36
N LEU A 54 -2.60 10.75 -8.26
CA LEU A 54 -3.69 11.72 -8.18
C LEU A 54 -3.29 13.14 -8.61
N PRO A 55 -2.10 13.65 -8.25
CA PRO A 55 -1.69 14.97 -8.69
C PRO A 55 -1.65 15.10 -10.21
N TRP A 56 -1.17 14.07 -10.93
CA TRP A 56 -1.12 14.12 -12.40
C TRP A 56 -2.49 13.93 -13.06
N LEU A 57 -3.40 13.22 -12.43
CA LEU A 57 -4.78 13.11 -12.91
C LEU A 57 -5.46 14.48 -13.07
N PHE A 58 -5.18 15.40 -12.17
CA PHE A 58 -5.82 16.69 -12.09
C PHE A 58 -4.92 17.85 -12.52
N GLN A 59 -3.67 17.60 -12.87
CA GLN A 59 -2.80 18.64 -13.40
C GLN A 59 -3.36 19.20 -14.71
N LYS A 60 -3.25 20.50 -14.88
CA LYS A 60 -3.68 21.19 -16.10
C LYS A 60 -2.82 20.82 -17.30
N LYS A 61 -1.56 20.45 -17.06
CA LYS A 61 -0.58 20.12 -18.08
C LYS A 61 0.20 18.87 -17.67
N PRO A 62 -0.12 17.70 -18.23
CA PRO A 62 0.71 16.51 -18.03
C PRO A 62 2.13 16.72 -18.58
N PRO A 63 3.10 15.85 -18.24
CA PRO A 63 4.43 15.89 -18.84
C PRO A 63 4.38 15.91 -20.37
N GLU A 64 5.39 16.49 -20.98
CA GLU A 64 5.48 16.62 -22.44
C GLU A 64 5.37 15.23 -23.12
N HIS A 65 4.64 15.19 -24.22
CA HIS A 65 4.33 13.97 -24.98
C HIS A 65 3.53 12.89 -24.22
N TRP A 66 3.13 13.15 -22.99
CA TRP A 66 2.34 12.20 -22.25
C TRP A 66 0.85 12.30 -22.59
N PRO A 67 0.14 11.17 -22.76
CA PRO A 67 -1.30 11.20 -23.03
C PRO A 67 -2.06 11.90 -21.92
N THR A 68 -3.02 12.73 -22.30
CA THR A 68 -3.90 13.39 -21.31
C THR A 68 -4.73 12.35 -20.56
N PRO A 69 -4.66 12.31 -19.23
CA PRO A 69 -5.44 11.38 -18.44
C PRO A 69 -6.95 11.65 -18.55
N THR A 70 -7.74 10.60 -18.53
CA THR A 70 -9.20 10.71 -18.40
C THR A 70 -9.55 11.00 -16.95
N LYS A 71 -10.30 12.08 -16.71
CA LYS A 71 -10.78 12.40 -15.36
C LYS A 71 -11.93 11.45 -14.98
N PRO A 72 -11.90 10.85 -13.80
CA PRO A 72 -13.00 10.04 -13.31
C PRO A 72 -14.16 10.92 -12.84
N ASP A 73 -15.40 10.42 -12.95
CA ASP A 73 -16.59 11.08 -12.41
C ASP A 73 -16.86 10.70 -10.96
N ILE A 74 -16.54 9.47 -10.59
CA ILE A 74 -16.78 8.93 -9.24
C ILE A 74 -15.52 8.19 -8.78
N TRP A 75 -15.18 8.38 -7.51
CA TRP A 75 -14.16 7.59 -6.84
C TRP A 75 -14.78 6.80 -5.68
N PHE A 76 -14.67 5.48 -5.75
CA PHE A 76 -14.96 4.59 -4.63
C PHE A 76 -13.67 4.37 -3.83
N CYS A 77 -13.58 5.01 -2.66
CA CYS A 77 -12.43 4.94 -1.78
C CYS A 77 -12.65 3.87 -0.71
N TYR A 78 -11.80 2.84 -0.71
CA TYR A 78 -11.91 1.71 0.22
C TYR A 78 -10.64 1.58 1.06
N ARG A 79 -10.78 1.72 2.37
CA ARG A 79 -9.75 1.48 3.41
C ARG A 79 -8.38 2.07 3.07
N THR A 80 -8.32 3.24 2.49
CA THR A 80 -7.07 3.93 2.16
C THR A 80 -7.15 5.40 2.53
N ASN A 81 -6.01 5.98 2.90
CA ASN A 81 -5.92 7.38 3.31
C ASN A 81 -4.81 8.12 2.54
N PRO A 82 -4.92 8.24 1.20
CA PRO A 82 -3.89 8.86 0.36
C PRO A 82 -3.63 10.34 0.68
N ALA A 83 -4.57 11.05 1.29
CA ALA A 83 -4.39 12.44 1.70
C ALA A 83 -3.22 12.66 2.67
N ILE A 84 -2.74 11.59 3.33
CA ILE A 84 -1.56 11.65 4.21
C ILE A 84 -0.53 10.55 3.92
N SER A 85 -0.92 9.47 3.23
CA SER A 85 -0.04 8.31 3.03
C SER A 85 0.76 8.34 1.74
N SER A 86 0.55 9.33 0.89
CA SER A 86 1.26 9.50 -0.38
C SER A 86 2.37 10.55 -0.28
N TRP A 87 3.28 10.54 -1.24
CA TRP A 87 4.29 11.60 -1.36
C TRP A 87 3.64 12.95 -1.56
N ASN A 88 4.27 13.99 -1.06
CA ASN A 88 3.70 15.32 -1.08
C ASN A 88 2.23 15.30 -0.64
N ALA A 89 1.99 14.74 0.54
CA ALA A 89 0.65 14.53 1.07
C ALA A 89 -0.26 15.77 1.00
N PRO A 90 0.23 17.00 1.24
CA PRO A 90 -0.60 18.19 1.08
C PRO A 90 -1.15 18.37 -0.34
N GLU A 91 -0.31 18.18 -1.37
CA GLU A 91 -0.75 18.28 -2.76
C GLU A 91 -1.73 17.16 -3.13
N VAL A 92 -1.46 15.93 -2.67
CA VAL A 92 -2.40 14.82 -2.87
C VAL A 92 -3.75 15.11 -2.22
N ALA A 93 -3.79 15.67 -1.02
CA ALA A 93 -5.04 16.06 -0.37
C ALA A 93 -5.82 17.11 -1.18
N GLU A 94 -5.12 18.10 -1.76
CA GLU A 94 -5.75 19.06 -2.67
C GLU A 94 -6.34 18.39 -3.91
N ARG A 95 -5.63 17.41 -4.48
CA ARG A 95 -6.11 16.66 -5.66
C ARG A 95 -7.25 15.72 -5.32
N VAL A 96 -7.28 15.14 -4.14
CA VAL A 96 -8.44 14.38 -3.66
C VAL A 96 -9.69 15.25 -3.64
N ALA A 97 -9.57 16.50 -3.19
CA ALA A 97 -10.68 17.45 -3.16
C ALA A 97 -11.22 17.85 -4.56
N GLU A 98 -10.48 17.55 -5.64
CA GLU A 98 -10.92 17.84 -7.03
C GLU A 98 -11.81 16.75 -7.63
N PHE A 99 -11.96 15.59 -6.98
CA PHE A 99 -12.88 14.56 -7.48
C PHE A 99 -14.33 15.06 -7.46
N PRO A 100 -15.07 14.88 -8.56
CA PRO A 100 -16.45 15.34 -8.64
C PRO A 100 -17.39 14.70 -7.63
N PHE A 101 -17.13 13.40 -7.29
CA PHE A 101 -17.93 12.65 -6.34
C PHE A 101 -17.13 11.53 -5.70
N ILE A 102 -17.06 11.50 -4.38
CA ILE A 102 -16.33 10.50 -3.60
C ILE A 102 -17.28 9.72 -2.71
N VAL A 103 -17.27 8.39 -2.85
CA VAL A 103 -17.93 7.47 -1.93
C VAL A 103 -16.85 6.73 -1.15
N SER A 104 -16.80 6.90 0.15
CA SER A 104 -15.83 6.24 1.00
C SER A 104 -16.45 5.15 1.84
N PHE A 105 -15.78 4.00 1.89
CA PHE A 105 -16.10 2.88 2.76
C PHE A 105 -15.06 2.86 3.88
N ALA A 106 -15.47 3.10 5.09
CA ALA A 106 -14.52 3.26 6.19
C ALA A 106 -15.13 2.87 7.54
N TYR A 107 -14.29 2.30 8.39
CA TYR A 107 -14.60 1.99 9.79
C TYR A 107 -14.14 3.11 10.74
N THR A 108 -13.43 4.13 10.22
CA THR A 108 -12.99 5.30 10.98
C THR A 108 -13.05 6.55 10.11
N TYR A 109 -13.20 7.70 10.75
CA TYR A 109 -13.09 8.98 10.07
C TYR A 109 -11.62 9.36 9.94
N ASP A 110 -11.21 9.73 8.72
CA ASP A 110 -9.83 10.06 8.41
C ASP A 110 -9.72 11.27 7.45
N GLU A 111 -8.49 11.60 7.04
CA GLU A 111 -8.19 12.75 6.20
C GLU A 111 -8.76 12.63 4.80
N THR A 112 -8.73 11.44 4.21
CA THR A 112 -9.24 11.22 2.85
C THR A 112 -10.76 11.19 2.83
N ASN A 113 -11.37 10.44 3.76
CA ASN A 113 -12.81 10.38 3.80
C ASN A 113 -13.48 11.67 4.32
N HIS A 114 -12.68 12.61 4.83
CA HIS A 114 -13.13 13.97 5.08
C HIS A 114 -13.64 14.68 3.82
N PHE A 115 -13.09 14.34 2.66
CA PHE A 115 -13.50 14.88 1.36
C PHE A 115 -14.65 14.11 0.72
N ALA A 116 -15.10 13.00 1.32
CA ALA A 116 -16.15 12.17 0.74
C ALA A 116 -17.52 12.86 0.79
N ASP A 117 -18.26 12.75 -0.30
CA ASP A 117 -19.66 13.19 -0.40
C ASP A 117 -20.59 12.22 0.33
N ILE A 118 -20.22 10.92 0.32
CA ILE A 118 -20.94 9.85 1.02
C ILE A 118 -19.93 9.00 1.81
N LEU A 119 -20.22 8.82 3.10
CA LEU A 119 -19.56 7.84 3.95
C LEU A 119 -20.48 6.66 4.18
N LEU A 120 -20.02 5.47 3.81
CA LEU A 120 -20.68 4.21 4.09
C LEU A 120 -19.93 3.51 5.22
N PRO A 121 -20.51 3.45 6.42
CA PRO A 121 -19.83 2.86 7.56
C PRO A 121 -19.65 1.35 7.36
N GLU A 122 -18.42 0.91 7.48
CA GLU A 122 -18.02 -0.50 7.37
C GLU A 122 -17.81 -1.09 8.76
N ALA A 123 -18.22 -2.35 8.93
CA ALA A 123 -17.98 -3.10 10.13
C ALA A 123 -16.46 -3.30 10.36
N THR A 124 -16.05 -3.14 11.60
CA THR A 124 -14.65 -3.40 11.99
C THR A 124 -14.33 -4.90 11.97
N ASP A 125 -13.06 -5.24 12.07
CA ASP A 125 -12.62 -6.64 12.13
C ASP A 125 -13.17 -7.40 13.34
N LEU A 126 -13.54 -6.71 14.43
CA LEU A 126 -14.19 -7.30 15.60
C LEU A 126 -15.69 -7.53 15.42
N GLU A 127 -16.30 -6.92 14.41
CA GLU A 127 -17.74 -6.95 14.14
C GLU A 127 -18.09 -7.77 12.89
N SER A 128 -17.08 -8.29 12.17
CA SER A 128 -17.27 -8.91 10.87
C SER A 128 -16.82 -10.37 10.81
N LEU A 129 -17.44 -11.12 9.91
CA LEU A 129 -17.12 -12.50 9.57
C LEU A 129 -16.21 -12.56 8.35
N GLN A 130 -15.15 -13.38 8.40
CA GLN A 130 -14.28 -13.62 7.25
C GLN A 130 -13.57 -14.96 7.36
N LEU A 131 -13.47 -15.68 6.23
CA LEU A 131 -12.47 -16.73 6.07
C LEU A 131 -11.14 -16.12 5.61
N ILE A 132 -10.06 -16.52 6.23
CA ILE A 132 -8.72 -16.00 6.01
C ILE A 132 -7.80 -17.14 5.63
N GLN A 133 -7.10 -17.02 4.52
CA GLN A 133 -6.06 -17.97 4.14
C GLN A 133 -4.87 -17.83 5.08
N VAL A 134 -4.37 -18.96 5.57
CA VAL A 134 -3.23 -19.05 6.47
C VAL A 134 -2.15 -19.92 5.83
N GLY A 135 -0.91 -19.45 5.84
CA GLY A 135 0.18 -20.14 5.18
C GLY A 135 0.02 -20.19 3.65
N GLY A 136 0.87 -20.93 2.99
CA GLY A 136 0.77 -21.13 1.55
C GLY A 136 1.03 -19.91 0.68
N THR A 137 1.22 -18.73 1.23
CA THR A 137 1.64 -17.57 0.45
C THR A 137 3.14 -17.67 0.18
N LYS A 138 3.55 -17.15 -0.95
CA LYS A 138 4.92 -17.36 -1.46
C LYS A 138 5.86 -16.20 -1.11
N PHE A 139 5.41 -15.25 -0.28
CA PHE A 139 6.16 -14.05 0.01
C PHE A 139 6.69 -13.97 1.44
N ILE A 140 5.84 -14.16 2.43
CA ILE A 140 6.17 -13.90 3.83
C ILE A 140 6.22 -15.20 4.64
N GLU A 141 5.38 -16.18 4.30
CA GLU A 141 5.19 -17.41 5.09
C GLU A 141 6.01 -18.60 4.56
N GLN A 142 7.17 -18.35 3.99
CA GLN A 142 8.06 -19.39 3.47
C GLN A 142 8.51 -20.41 4.53
N PHE A 143 8.44 -20.04 5.79
CA PHE A 143 8.83 -20.89 6.91
C PHE A 143 7.66 -21.61 7.57
N TRP A 144 6.46 -21.40 7.10
CA TRP A 144 5.29 -22.08 7.64
C TRP A 144 5.20 -23.49 7.10
N THR A 145 4.94 -24.42 7.99
CA THR A 145 4.81 -25.86 7.66
C THR A 145 3.38 -26.27 7.36
N GLN A 146 2.43 -25.36 7.54
CA GLN A 146 1.01 -25.58 7.35
C GLN A 146 0.43 -24.53 6.41
N GLN A 147 -0.61 -24.91 5.69
CA GLN A 147 -1.46 -24.01 4.89
C GLN A 147 -2.92 -24.36 5.10
N GLY A 148 -3.80 -23.42 4.87
CA GLY A 148 -5.22 -23.67 4.93
C GLY A 148 -6.00 -22.41 5.19
N TRP A 149 -7.10 -22.56 5.92
CA TRP A 149 -8.06 -21.51 6.17
C TRP A 149 -8.43 -21.45 7.64
N THR A 150 -8.65 -20.26 8.13
CA THR A 150 -9.18 -19.98 9.45
C THR A 150 -10.35 -19.02 9.35
N ILE A 151 -11.23 -19.05 10.36
CA ILE A 151 -12.36 -18.13 10.42
C ILE A 151 -12.09 -17.03 11.44
N ARG A 152 -12.39 -15.80 11.07
CA ARG A 152 -12.63 -14.71 12.03
C ARG A 152 -14.12 -14.57 12.21
N GLN A 153 -14.59 -14.73 13.44
CA GLN A 153 -15.97 -14.52 13.80
C GLN A 153 -16.14 -13.20 14.53
N PRO A 154 -17.33 -12.56 14.46
CA PRO A 154 -17.61 -11.36 15.24
C PRO A 154 -17.39 -11.61 16.73
N ALA A 155 -16.57 -10.79 17.37
CA ALA A 155 -16.35 -10.78 18.82
C ALA A 155 -17.14 -9.68 19.52
N ALA A 156 -17.70 -8.75 18.73
CA ALA A 156 -18.55 -7.66 19.20
C ALA A 156 -19.77 -7.51 18.28
N GLU A 157 -20.86 -7.03 18.86
CA GLU A 157 -22.03 -6.63 18.06
C GLU A 157 -21.73 -5.33 17.31
N LYS A 158 -22.32 -5.18 16.13
CA LYS A 158 -22.26 -3.93 15.36
C LYS A 158 -22.92 -2.81 16.18
N THR A 159 -22.16 -1.78 16.48
CA THR A 159 -22.58 -0.67 17.34
C THR A 159 -23.38 0.42 16.62
N THR A 160 -23.37 0.39 15.29
CA THR A 160 -24.04 1.35 14.42
C THR A 160 -24.79 0.63 13.30
N ASP A 161 -25.29 1.36 12.34
CA ASP A 161 -25.84 0.82 11.09
C ASP A 161 -24.78 0.35 10.09
N CYS A 162 -23.55 0.11 10.53
CA CYS A 162 -22.47 -0.40 9.70
C CYS A 162 -22.78 -1.80 9.16
N LYS A 163 -22.24 -2.06 7.98
CA LYS A 163 -22.38 -3.35 7.28
C LYS A 163 -21.02 -3.87 6.86
N ASP A 164 -20.93 -5.16 6.62
CA ASP A 164 -19.77 -5.74 5.97
C ASP A 164 -19.63 -5.20 4.54
N MET A 165 -18.40 -5.00 4.10
CA MET A 165 -18.13 -4.49 2.74
C MET A 165 -18.79 -5.34 1.66
N THR A 166 -18.85 -6.64 1.84
CA THR A 166 -19.51 -7.56 0.90
C THR A 166 -20.99 -7.26 0.75
N ASP A 167 -21.71 -7.04 1.86
CA ASP A 167 -23.13 -6.69 1.85
C ASP A 167 -23.35 -5.31 1.21
N ILE A 168 -22.47 -4.35 1.49
CA ILE A 168 -22.51 -3.02 0.87
C ILE A 168 -22.32 -3.15 -0.64
N ALA A 169 -21.32 -3.91 -1.08
CA ALA A 169 -20.99 -4.10 -2.49
C ALA A 169 -22.12 -4.82 -3.23
N THR A 170 -22.73 -5.84 -2.62
CA THR A 170 -23.88 -6.56 -3.17
C THR A 170 -25.08 -5.63 -3.39
N GLU A 171 -25.37 -4.77 -2.41
CA GLU A 171 -26.47 -3.83 -2.53
C GLU A 171 -26.20 -2.74 -3.58
N ILE A 172 -24.97 -2.25 -3.70
CA ILE A 172 -24.57 -1.32 -4.77
C ILE A 172 -24.72 -2.00 -6.13
N ALA A 173 -24.21 -3.22 -6.30
CA ALA A 173 -24.30 -3.96 -7.56
C ALA A 173 -25.75 -4.18 -7.99
N LYS A 174 -26.61 -4.56 -7.03
CA LYS A 174 -28.05 -4.72 -7.26
C LYS A 174 -28.72 -3.42 -7.72
N ARG A 175 -28.48 -2.30 -7.04
CA ARG A 175 -29.08 -1.00 -7.36
C ARG A 175 -28.54 -0.42 -8.67
N SER A 176 -27.30 -0.72 -9.01
CA SER A 176 -26.64 -0.27 -10.25
C SER A 176 -26.98 -1.16 -11.46
N GLY A 177 -27.69 -2.26 -11.26
CA GLY A 177 -28.08 -3.17 -12.35
C GLY A 177 -26.92 -4.04 -12.86
N ILE A 178 -25.89 -4.26 -12.05
CA ILE A 178 -24.70 -5.08 -12.40
C ILE A 178 -24.55 -6.30 -11.48
N LEU A 179 -25.64 -6.76 -10.88
CA LEU A 179 -25.60 -7.85 -9.90
C LEU A 179 -25.06 -9.15 -10.51
N GLU A 180 -25.49 -9.50 -11.71
CA GLU A 180 -25.02 -10.71 -12.39
C GLU A 180 -23.50 -10.67 -12.62
N GLN A 181 -22.98 -9.53 -13.09
CA GLN A 181 -21.52 -9.36 -13.30
C GLN A 181 -20.75 -9.40 -11.98
N TYR A 182 -21.33 -8.87 -10.91
CA TYR A 182 -20.73 -8.90 -9.58
C TYR A 182 -20.66 -10.34 -9.04
N ASN A 183 -21.77 -11.08 -9.06
CA ASN A 183 -21.81 -12.49 -8.64
C ASN A 183 -20.90 -13.37 -9.52
N HIS A 184 -20.89 -13.12 -10.83
CA HIS A 184 -19.97 -13.78 -11.74
C HIS A 184 -18.51 -13.55 -11.33
N ALA A 185 -18.15 -12.33 -10.97
CA ALA A 185 -16.81 -12.03 -10.49
C ALA A 185 -16.47 -12.76 -9.17
N ILE A 186 -17.43 -12.88 -8.26
CA ILE A 186 -17.26 -13.69 -7.03
C ILE A 186 -17.03 -15.15 -7.38
N ASN A 187 -17.85 -15.75 -8.23
CA ASN A 187 -17.70 -17.12 -8.68
C ASN A 187 -16.30 -17.39 -9.26
N ARG A 188 -15.73 -16.39 -9.90
CA ARG A 188 -14.38 -16.44 -10.48
C ARG A 188 -13.23 -16.10 -9.52
N GLY A 189 -13.51 -15.88 -8.26
CA GLY A 189 -12.53 -15.68 -7.21
C GLY A 189 -12.26 -14.23 -6.82
N ALA A 190 -13.13 -13.28 -7.16
CA ALA A 190 -12.98 -11.90 -6.71
C ALA A 190 -13.03 -11.75 -5.17
N HIS A 191 -13.65 -12.70 -4.49
CA HIS A 191 -13.75 -12.77 -3.03
C HIS A 191 -12.58 -13.56 -2.36
N GLY A 192 -11.54 -13.90 -3.13
CA GLY A 192 -10.37 -14.61 -2.65
C GLY A 192 -10.39 -16.13 -2.92
N VAL A 193 -11.54 -16.72 -3.13
CA VAL A 193 -11.72 -18.15 -3.43
C VAL A 193 -12.47 -18.30 -4.75
N ARG A 194 -11.96 -19.12 -5.64
CA ARG A 194 -12.68 -19.50 -6.88
C ARG A 194 -13.73 -20.53 -6.54
N LEU A 195 -15.01 -20.23 -6.81
CA LEU A 195 -16.12 -21.10 -6.43
C LEU A 195 -16.37 -22.25 -7.42
N ALA A 196 -15.89 -22.16 -8.65
CA ALA A 196 -15.95 -23.24 -9.62
C ALA A 196 -14.61 -23.43 -10.35
N THR A 197 -14.27 -24.69 -10.56
CA THR A 197 -13.11 -25.13 -11.33
C THR A 197 -13.54 -26.31 -12.22
N LYS A 198 -12.61 -27.01 -12.86
CA LYS A 198 -12.91 -28.26 -13.56
C LYS A 198 -13.24 -29.43 -12.61
N ASP A 199 -12.89 -29.34 -11.33
CA ASP A 199 -12.96 -30.40 -10.33
C ASP A 199 -14.17 -30.26 -9.40
N TYR A 200 -14.70 -29.04 -9.26
CA TYR A 200 -15.87 -28.76 -8.42
C TYR A 200 -16.65 -27.55 -8.91
N ASP A 201 -17.90 -27.46 -8.47
CA ASP A 201 -18.79 -26.31 -8.70
C ASP A 201 -19.61 -25.99 -7.45
N TYR A 202 -19.22 -24.93 -6.78
CA TYR A 202 -19.91 -24.30 -5.65
C TYR A 202 -20.36 -22.88 -6.03
N SER A 203 -20.68 -22.64 -7.31
CA SER A 203 -21.08 -21.33 -7.78
C SER A 203 -22.33 -20.81 -7.09
N LEU A 204 -22.37 -19.49 -6.89
CA LEU A 204 -23.56 -18.75 -6.51
C LEU A 204 -24.46 -18.59 -7.74
N ASP A 205 -25.78 -18.50 -7.54
CA ASP A 205 -26.70 -18.05 -8.57
C ASP A 205 -26.41 -16.58 -8.90
N GLU A 206 -26.04 -16.31 -10.15
CA GLU A 206 -25.63 -14.97 -10.55
C GLU A 206 -26.79 -13.96 -10.59
N SER A 207 -28.06 -14.44 -10.66
CA SER A 207 -29.25 -13.62 -10.84
C SER A 207 -29.84 -13.03 -9.55
N VAL A 208 -29.43 -13.53 -8.37
CA VAL A 208 -30.00 -13.13 -7.07
C VAL A 208 -28.94 -12.53 -6.15
N PRO A 209 -29.32 -11.61 -5.25
CA PRO A 209 -28.37 -11.09 -4.26
C PRO A 209 -28.10 -12.16 -3.19
N HIS A 210 -26.83 -12.26 -2.78
CA HIS A 210 -26.37 -13.14 -1.72
C HIS A 210 -25.91 -12.36 -0.51
N THR A 211 -26.15 -12.93 0.67
CA THR A 211 -25.64 -12.42 1.94
C THR A 211 -24.15 -12.76 2.11
N LEU A 212 -23.47 -12.04 2.99
CA LEU A 212 -22.09 -12.34 3.37
C LEU A 212 -21.93 -13.81 3.79
N GLU A 213 -22.85 -14.34 4.59
CA GLU A 213 -22.75 -15.72 5.07
C GLU A 213 -22.93 -16.75 3.96
N GLU A 214 -23.86 -16.54 3.01
CA GLU A 214 -24.01 -17.42 1.84
C GLU A 214 -22.74 -17.42 1.00
N ILE A 215 -22.14 -16.26 0.76
CA ILE A 215 -20.89 -16.17 -0.02
C ILE A 215 -19.75 -16.89 0.71
N TRP A 216 -19.63 -16.74 2.03
CA TRP A 216 -18.61 -17.45 2.80
C TRP A 216 -18.87 -18.94 2.93
N ASP A 217 -20.12 -19.38 2.94
CA ASP A 217 -20.46 -20.82 2.94
C ASP A 217 -20.00 -21.50 1.65
N HIS A 218 -20.31 -20.90 0.51
CA HIS A 218 -19.83 -21.37 -0.79
C HIS A 218 -18.29 -21.32 -0.89
N SER A 219 -17.70 -20.25 -0.34
CA SER A 219 -16.24 -20.12 -0.29
C SER A 219 -15.59 -21.17 0.62
N ALA A 220 -16.20 -21.51 1.76
CA ALA A 220 -15.71 -22.55 2.67
C ALA A 220 -15.66 -23.91 1.98
N LYS A 221 -16.74 -24.29 1.28
CA LYS A 221 -16.81 -25.54 0.52
C LYS A 221 -15.77 -25.59 -0.59
N ALA A 222 -15.61 -24.53 -1.35
CA ALA A 222 -14.60 -24.46 -2.41
C ALA A 222 -13.17 -24.47 -1.86
N ALA A 223 -12.90 -23.70 -0.81
CA ALA A 223 -11.60 -23.62 -0.18
C ALA A 223 -11.14 -24.94 0.47
N SER A 224 -12.07 -25.62 1.14
CA SER A 224 -11.80 -26.94 1.75
C SER A 224 -11.63 -28.02 0.70
N HIS A 225 -12.40 -27.98 -0.39
CA HIS A 225 -12.22 -28.88 -1.52
C HIS A 225 -10.82 -28.73 -2.14
N ASP A 226 -10.43 -27.50 -2.42
CA ASP A 226 -9.12 -27.19 -2.99
C ASP A 226 -7.96 -27.62 -2.05
N LEU A 227 -8.14 -27.40 -0.74
CA LEU A 227 -7.15 -27.74 0.27
C LEU A 227 -6.94 -29.25 0.44
N THR A 228 -7.99 -30.05 0.21
CA THR A 228 -8.01 -31.49 0.52
C THR A 228 -8.19 -32.38 -0.69
N ASP A 229 -8.12 -31.82 -1.90
CA ASP A 229 -8.43 -32.53 -3.15
C ASP A 229 -9.81 -33.22 -3.12
N GLY A 230 -10.78 -32.58 -2.41
CA GLY A 230 -12.13 -33.07 -2.24
C GLY A 230 -12.34 -34.17 -1.19
N GLU A 231 -11.29 -34.57 -0.45
CA GLU A 231 -11.40 -35.62 0.57
C GLU A 231 -12.20 -35.18 1.81
N GLU A 232 -12.15 -33.88 2.14
CA GLU A 232 -12.79 -33.32 3.32
C GLU A 232 -13.37 -31.94 3.03
N VAL A 233 -14.54 -31.91 2.38
CA VAL A 233 -15.25 -30.67 2.06
C VAL A 233 -16.09 -30.27 3.27
N VAL A 234 -15.89 -29.05 3.75
CA VAL A 234 -16.56 -28.49 4.93
C VAL A 234 -17.22 -27.15 4.60
N ASP A 235 -18.29 -26.82 5.31
CA ASP A 235 -19.06 -25.61 5.14
C ASP A 235 -18.69 -24.52 6.17
N LEU A 236 -19.37 -23.40 6.11
CA LEU A 236 -19.13 -22.28 7.02
C LEU A 236 -19.44 -22.64 8.48
N GLU A 237 -20.50 -23.41 8.76
CA GLU A 237 -20.86 -23.80 10.12
C GLU A 237 -19.76 -24.67 10.74
N TRP A 238 -19.20 -25.59 9.95
CA TRP A 238 -18.05 -26.36 10.43
C TRP A 238 -16.88 -25.46 10.84
N PHE A 239 -16.56 -24.42 10.01
CA PHE A 239 -15.51 -23.46 10.39
C PHE A 239 -15.87 -22.66 11.64
N LYS A 240 -17.14 -22.29 11.84
CA LYS A 240 -17.57 -21.60 13.06
C LYS A 240 -17.35 -22.46 14.32
N GLU A 241 -17.52 -23.76 14.20
CA GLU A 241 -17.34 -24.70 15.32
C GLU A 241 -15.87 -25.09 15.54
N ASN A 242 -15.09 -25.27 14.49
CA ASN A 242 -13.74 -25.83 14.55
C ASN A 242 -12.62 -24.80 14.42
N GLY A 243 -12.92 -23.62 13.91
CA GLY A 243 -12.00 -22.48 13.83
C GLY A 243 -11.08 -22.48 12.61
N TYR A 244 -10.55 -23.62 12.20
CA TYR A 244 -9.60 -23.71 11.08
C TYR A 244 -9.56 -25.12 10.48
N GLN A 245 -9.14 -25.17 9.20
CA GLN A 245 -8.75 -26.40 8.50
C GLN A 245 -7.35 -26.20 7.91
N LEU A 246 -6.38 -27.02 8.32
CA LEU A 246 -4.99 -26.92 7.89
C LEU A 246 -4.49 -28.24 7.31
N ARG A 247 -3.54 -28.13 6.39
CA ARG A 247 -2.78 -29.25 5.80
C ARG A 247 -1.30 -28.90 5.77
N PRO A 248 -0.41 -29.89 5.74
CA PRO A 248 1.01 -29.64 5.54
C PRO A 248 1.26 -28.82 4.28
N PHE A 249 2.15 -27.85 4.38
CA PHE A 249 2.58 -27.06 3.23
C PHE A 249 3.87 -27.69 2.67
N PRO A 250 3.85 -28.26 1.47
CA PRO A 250 5.02 -28.92 0.91
C PRO A 250 6.17 -27.95 0.71
N GLN A 251 7.38 -28.34 1.15
CA GLN A 251 8.58 -27.49 1.01
C GLN A 251 8.85 -27.11 -0.46
N LEU A 252 8.41 -27.94 -1.40
CA LEU A 252 8.53 -27.65 -2.82
C LEU A 252 7.78 -26.37 -3.22
N ASP A 253 6.65 -26.09 -2.57
CA ASP A 253 5.80 -24.94 -2.87
C ASP A 253 6.27 -23.65 -2.23
N TRP A 254 7.32 -23.69 -1.40
CA TRP A 254 7.98 -22.50 -0.86
C TRP A 254 8.63 -21.64 -1.95
N PHE A 255 8.83 -22.19 -3.13
CA PHE A 255 9.41 -21.43 -4.23
C PHE A 255 8.33 -20.63 -4.94
N LEU A 256 8.62 -19.34 -5.13
CA LEU A 256 7.71 -18.39 -5.77
C LEU A 256 7.28 -18.87 -7.19
N TYR A 257 8.20 -19.57 -7.88
CA TYR A 257 7.97 -20.10 -9.22
C TYR A 257 8.34 -21.59 -9.28
N PRO A 258 7.44 -22.48 -8.83
CA PRO A 258 7.72 -23.94 -8.77
C PRO A 258 8.16 -24.55 -10.11
N HIS A 259 7.63 -24.05 -11.23
CA HIS A 259 8.01 -24.49 -12.57
C HIS A 259 9.48 -24.24 -12.92
N LEU A 260 10.09 -23.18 -12.40
CA LEU A 260 11.51 -22.91 -12.59
C LEU A 260 12.37 -23.91 -11.84
N LYS A 261 11.94 -24.29 -10.63
CA LYS A 261 12.60 -25.34 -9.85
C LYS A 261 12.54 -26.68 -10.57
N LYS A 262 11.39 -27.03 -11.13
CA LYS A 262 11.20 -28.28 -11.91
C LYS A 262 12.17 -28.36 -13.09
N ASN A 263 12.49 -27.24 -13.71
CA ASN A 263 13.40 -27.15 -14.84
C ASN A 263 14.87 -26.98 -14.43
N GLY A 264 15.18 -26.99 -13.13
CA GLY A 264 16.53 -26.81 -12.60
C GLY A 264 17.09 -25.39 -12.71
N ILE A 265 16.24 -24.41 -12.94
CA ILE A 265 16.62 -23.01 -13.10
C ILE A 265 16.27 -22.26 -11.82
N ARG A 266 17.23 -21.50 -11.29
CA ARG A 266 16.97 -20.54 -10.22
C ARG A 266 16.08 -19.43 -10.75
N PHE A 267 15.11 -19.00 -9.96
CA PHE A 267 14.18 -17.96 -10.42
C PHE A 267 14.85 -16.59 -10.61
N GLU A 268 15.96 -16.34 -9.95
CA GLU A 268 16.71 -15.08 -10.05
C GLU A 268 17.28 -14.85 -11.45
N LEU A 269 17.78 -15.88 -12.12
CA LEU A 269 18.38 -15.76 -13.45
C LEU A 269 17.37 -15.38 -14.54
N PRO A 270 16.24 -16.09 -14.68
CA PRO A 270 15.19 -15.65 -15.59
C PRO A 270 14.62 -14.29 -15.24
N TYR A 271 14.66 -13.94 -13.96
CA TYR A 271 14.19 -12.67 -13.45
C TYR A 271 15.01 -11.50 -13.99
N GLN A 272 16.31 -11.57 -13.91
CA GLN A 272 17.22 -10.53 -14.39
C GLN A 272 17.08 -10.30 -15.90
N GLU A 273 17.11 -11.35 -16.70
CA GLU A 273 16.91 -11.26 -18.13
C GLU A 273 15.53 -10.67 -18.48
N ARG A 274 14.51 -11.00 -17.74
CA ARG A 274 13.18 -10.43 -17.92
C ARG A 274 13.13 -8.95 -17.58
N VAL A 275 13.80 -8.52 -16.53
CA VAL A 275 13.89 -7.11 -16.13
C VAL A 275 14.50 -6.31 -17.26
N MET A 276 15.66 -6.72 -17.79
CA MET A 276 16.32 -6.06 -18.92
C MET A 276 15.41 -5.95 -20.15
N ARG A 277 14.78 -7.06 -20.55
CA ARG A 277 13.86 -7.05 -21.69
C ARG A 277 12.68 -6.13 -21.48
N HIS A 278 12.15 -6.11 -20.26
CA HIS A 278 11.05 -5.22 -19.91
C HIS A 278 11.45 -3.75 -20.00
N GLY A 279 12.62 -3.39 -19.47
CA GLY A 279 13.18 -2.04 -19.59
C GLY A 279 13.34 -1.62 -21.05
N THR A 280 13.95 -2.47 -21.87
CA THR A 280 14.11 -2.20 -23.31
C THR A 280 12.78 -2.01 -24.04
N GLN A 281 11.78 -2.86 -23.75
CA GLN A 281 10.45 -2.73 -24.35
C GLN A 281 9.77 -1.43 -23.94
N LEU A 282 9.92 -1.03 -22.68
CA LEU A 282 9.37 0.23 -22.18
C LEU A 282 10.05 1.43 -22.85
N ALA A 283 11.38 1.44 -22.90
CA ALA A 283 12.14 2.49 -23.60
C ALA A 283 11.64 2.67 -25.05
N ASN A 284 11.58 1.58 -25.80
CA ASN A 284 11.10 1.63 -27.18
C ASN A 284 9.69 2.21 -27.31
N ARG A 285 8.76 1.76 -26.44
CA ARG A 285 7.38 2.26 -26.46
C ARG A 285 7.25 3.72 -26.05
N LEU A 286 8.09 4.19 -25.12
CA LEU A 286 8.12 5.58 -24.71
C LEU A 286 8.70 6.46 -25.79
N HIS A 287 9.80 6.03 -26.43
CA HIS A 287 10.42 6.73 -27.54
C HIS A 287 9.48 6.85 -28.76
N GLU A 288 8.67 5.83 -29.05
CA GLU A 288 7.64 5.89 -30.10
C GLU A 288 6.65 7.04 -29.91
N ILE A 289 6.42 7.47 -28.68
CA ILE A 289 5.53 8.60 -28.35
C ILE A 289 6.31 9.87 -27.96
N GLY A 290 7.64 9.89 -28.15
CA GLY A 290 8.48 11.05 -27.89
C GLY A 290 8.80 11.31 -26.42
N VAL A 291 8.71 10.29 -25.57
CA VAL A 291 9.06 10.38 -24.14
C VAL A 291 10.45 9.80 -23.93
N GLU A 292 11.44 10.67 -23.71
CA GLU A 292 12.83 10.31 -23.42
C GLU A 292 13.26 10.69 -21.98
N TRP A 293 12.51 11.57 -21.34
CA TRP A 293 12.82 12.04 -20.00
C TRP A 293 12.72 10.96 -18.90
N TRP A 294 12.21 9.78 -19.21
CA TRP A 294 12.15 8.62 -18.32
C TRP A 294 13.34 7.66 -18.45
N ASP A 295 14.25 7.92 -19.39
CA ASP A 295 15.36 7.01 -19.69
C ASP A 295 16.28 6.77 -18.50
N THR A 296 16.53 7.80 -17.68
CA THR A 296 17.33 7.67 -16.45
C THR A 296 16.77 6.60 -15.49
N GLN A 297 15.45 6.51 -15.37
CA GLN A 297 14.83 5.49 -14.53
C GLN A 297 14.89 4.10 -15.17
N LEU A 298 14.94 4.03 -16.49
CA LEU A 298 15.06 2.78 -17.23
C LEU A 298 16.49 2.21 -17.18
N GLU A 299 17.49 3.03 -16.92
CA GLU A 299 18.87 2.59 -16.70
C GLU A 299 19.01 1.65 -15.49
N GLU A 300 18.08 1.72 -14.53
CA GLU A 300 18.03 0.79 -13.39
C GLU A 300 17.66 -0.66 -13.77
N TYR A 301 17.23 -0.91 -15.02
CA TYR A 301 16.92 -2.25 -15.53
C TYR A 301 18.16 -3.01 -15.97
N GLU A 302 19.13 -3.09 -15.09
CA GLU A 302 20.38 -3.78 -15.32
C GLU A 302 20.34 -5.28 -14.94
N PRO A 303 21.24 -6.11 -15.53
CA PRO A 303 21.30 -7.54 -15.20
C PRO A 303 21.76 -7.82 -13.79
N LEU A 304 22.55 -6.94 -13.21
CA LEU A 304 23.06 -7.02 -11.85
C LEU A 304 22.81 -5.70 -11.13
N PRO A 305 22.32 -5.72 -9.91
CA PRO A 305 22.18 -4.50 -9.13
C PRO A 305 23.55 -3.93 -8.81
N GLU A 306 23.75 -2.65 -9.13
CA GLU A 306 24.95 -1.90 -8.82
C GLU A 306 24.66 -0.83 -7.76
N TYR A 307 25.71 -0.44 -7.03
CA TYR A 307 25.62 0.71 -6.15
C TYR A 307 25.65 2.00 -6.98
N ALA A 308 24.54 2.74 -6.96
CA ALA A 308 24.47 4.08 -7.52
C ALA A 308 24.40 5.12 -6.40
N PRO A 309 25.27 6.14 -6.38
CA PRO A 309 25.16 7.23 -5.42
C PRO A 309 23.93 8.08 -5.76
N PHE A 310 22.93 8.06 -4.92
CA PHE A 310 21.72 8.89 -5.11
C PHE A 310 21.76 10.29 -4.48
N PRO A 311 22.76 10.69 -3.66
CA PRO A 311 22.79 12.03 -3.05
C PRO A 311 22.75 13.17 -4.06
N ASP A 312 23.33 12.99 -5.24
CA ASP A 312 23.42 14.03 -6.26
C ASP A 312 22.03 14.43 -6.79
N ILE A 313 21.13 13.46 -6.97
CA ILE A 313 19.74 13.70 -7.40
C ILE A 313 19.03 14.65 -6.42
N TRP A 314 19.28 14.49 -5.14
CA TRP A 314 18.65 15.32 -4.11
C TRP A 314 19.26 16.71 -4.04
N THR A 315 20.56 16.82 -4.20
CA THR A 315 21.25 18.11 -4.32
C THR A 315 20.73 18.89 -5.52
N GLU A 316 20.70 18.25 -6.68
CA GLU A 316 20.15 18.83 -7.91
C GLU A 316 18.66 19.23 -7.75
N HIS A 317 17.86 18.41 -7.07
CA HIS A 317 16.46 18.72 -6.82
C HIS A 317 16.28 19.99 -5.98
N VAL A 318 17.09 20.17 -4.94
CA VAL A 318 17.08 21.37 -4.11
C VAL A 318 17.47 22.61 -4.94
N GLU A 319 18.55 22.51 -5.76
CA GLU A 319 19.00 23.58 -6.65
C GLU A 319 17.95 23.96 -7.70
N GLN A 320 17.36 22.95 -8.36
CA GLN A 320 16.28 23.16 -9.35
C GLN A 320 15.02 23.78 -8.73
N SER A 321 14.81 23.59 -7.43
CA SER A 321 13.76 24.24 -6.66
C SER A 321 14.08 25.68 -6.27
N GLY A 322 15.28 26.18 -6.60
CA GLY A 322 15.70 27.54 -6.35
C GLY A 322 16.30 27.80 -4.97
N TYR A 323 16.74 26.75 -4.27
CA TYR A 323 17.33 26.85 -2.93
C TYR A 323 18.79 26.41 -2.94
N ASP A 324 19.54 26.83 -1.92
CA ASP A 324 20.91 26.41 -1.67
C ASP A 324 20.88 25.04 -0.94
N PRO A 325 21.50 23.98 -1.48
CA PRO A 325 21.57 22.69 -0.82
C PRO A 325 22.20 22.71 0.57
N ASP A 326 23.11 23.63 0.84
CA ASP A 326 23.75 23.78 2.15
C ASP A 326 22.79 24.25 3.24
N GLU A 327 21.67 24.85 2.88
CA GLU A 327 20.60 25.20 3.82
C GLU A 327 19.79 23.97 4.28
N TYR A 328 19.89 22.85 3.59
CA TYR A 328 19.19 21.59 3.91
C TYR A 328 20.19 20.47 4.27
N PRO A 329 20.92 20.60 5.38
CA PRO A 329 22.09 19.76 5.68
C PRO A 329 21.76 18.34 6.14
N PHE A 330 20.49 18.03 6.39
CA PHE A 330 20.09 16.74 6.94
C PHE A 330 19.38 15.86 5.92
N TRP A 331 19.60 14.57 6.09
CA TRP A 331 18.78 13.52 5.48
C TRP A 331 17.61 13.17 6.40
N GLY A 332 16.40 13.51 5.99
CA GLY A 332 15.17 13.13 6.69
C GLY A 332 14.72 11.74 6.25
N LEU A 333 14.59 10.83 7.20
CA LEU A 333 14.12 9.47 7.03
C LEU A 333 12.90 9.21 7.89
N THR A 334 12.10 8.22 7.56
CA THR A 334 11.02 7.73 8.42
C THR A 334 11.33 6.35 8.98
N SER A 335 10.81 6.08 10.16
CA SER A 335 10.78 4.74 10.75
C SER A 335 9.48 4.54 11.51
N ARG A 336 9.01 3.31 11.54
CA ARG A 336 7.82 2.94 12.30
C ARG A 336 8.21 2.39 13.65
N SER A 337 7.47 2.78 14.68
CA SER A 337 7.49 2.02 15.92
C SER A 337 6.63 0.76 15.77
N MET A 338 6.91 -0.24 16.56
CA MET A 338 6.12 -1.49 16.57
C MET A 338 4.64 -1.23 16.89
N GLN A 339 4.38 -0.27 17.76
CA GLN A 339 3.02 0.12 18.18
C GLN A 339 2.24 0.75 17.04
N TYR A 340 2.90 1.50 16.18
CA TYR A 340 2.31 2.18 15.03
C TYR A 340 2.67 1.49 13.73
N SER A 341 2.48 0.17 13.66
CA SER A 341 2.81 -0.63 12.48
C SER A 341 1.97 -0.29 11.24
N TRP A 342 0.73 0.16 11.47
CA TRP A 342 -0.18 0.66 10.44
C TRP A 342 -0.64 2.08 10.76
N GLY A 343 -0.88 2.90 9.74
CA GLY A 343 -1.35 4.28 9.92
C GLY A 343 -2.60 4.40 10.79
N ALA A 344 -3.57 3.51 10.60
CA ALA A 344 -4.79 3.48 11.39
C ALA A 344 -4.58 3.22 12.89
N ASN A 345 -3.50 2.55 13.28
CA ASN A 345 -3.21 2.23 14.69
C ASN A 345 -2.99 3.50 15.54
N VAL A 346 -2.57 4.59 14.92
CA VAL A 346 -2.36 5.88 15.60
C VAL A 346 -3.68 6.44 16.16
N GLY A 347 -4.81 6.17 15.53
CA GLY A 347 -6.13 6.56 15.99
C GLY A 347 -6.69 5.74 17.16
N ILE A 348 -5.97 4.72 17.65
CA ILE A 348 -6.42 3.83 18.72
C ILE A 348 -5.82 4.27 20.06
N PRO A 349 -6.64 4.82 21.01
CA PRO A 349 -6.13 5.35 22.27
C PRO A 349 -5.33 4.34 23.11
N LEU A 350 -5.78 3.09 23.17
CA LEU A 350 -5.10 2.02 23.91
C LEU A 350 -3.68 1.74 23.38
N ILE A 351 -3.50 1.73 22.06
CA ILE A 351 -2.18 1.55 21.45
C ILE A 351 -1.27 2.74 21.80
N ASN A 352 -1.81 3.95 21.80
CA ASN A 352 -1.05 5.14 22.19
C ASN A 352 -0.64 5.11 23.67
N GLU A 353 -1.50 4.63 24.55
CA GLU A 353 -1.17 4.45 25.96
C GLU A 353 0.00 3.48 26.16
N VAL A 354 0.00 2.35 25.45
CA VAL A 354 1.13 1.41 25.45
C VAL A 354 2.38 2.06 24.86
N ALA A 355 2.24 2.76 23.73
CA ALA A 355 3.35 3.42 23.04
C ALA A 355 4.02 4.50 23.89
N GLN A 356 3.31 5.17 24.77
CA GLN A 356 3.89 6.17 25.68
C GLN A 356 4.97 5.61 26.60
N ASN A 357 4.97 4.31 26.85
CA ASN A 357 5.99 3.64 27.65
C ASN A 357 7.24 3.26 26.86
N VAL A 358 7.28 3.53 25.56
CA VAL A 358 8.42 3.24 24.68
C VAL A 358 9.16 4.53 24.36
N SER A 359 10.41 4.64 24.78
CA SER A 359 11.23 5.81 24.47
C SER A 359 11.42 6.00 22.97
N GLY A 360 11.18 7.23 22.48
CA GLY A 360 11.35 7.58 21.08
C GLY A 360 10.33 6.97 20.13
N HIS A 361 9.24 6.44 20.61
CA HIS A 361 8.18 5.87 19.76
C HIS A 361 7.45 6.91 18.90
N LYS A 362 7.57 8.16 19.28
CA LYS A 362 7.01 9.32 18.55
C LYS A 362 7.99 10.49 18.68
N GLY A 363 8.31 11.12 17.59
CA GLY A 363 9.19 12.29 17.59
C GLY A 363 10.22 12.26 16.47
N VAL A 364 11.17 13.15 16.61
CA VAL A 364 12.24 13.41 15.65
C VAL A 364 13.57 13.03 16.30
N ILE A 365 14.13 11.90 15.91
CA ILE A 365 15.42 11.45 16.43
C ILE A 365 16.54 12.24 15.76
N ILE A 366 17.35 12.91 16.56
CA ILE A 366 18.44 13.76 16.13
C ILE A 366 19.71 13.32 16.90
N ASN A 367 20.86 13.35 16.22
CA ASN A 367 22.14 13.15 16.91
C ASN A 367 22.31 14.16 18.04
N ARG A 368 22.60 13.69 19.25
CA ARG A 368 22.63 14.52 20.45
C ARG A 368 23.66 15.65 20.37
N THR A 369 24.87 15.35 19.88
CA THR A 369 25.91 16.36 19.72
C THR A 369 25.48 17.41 18.73
N ARG A 370 24.96 17.00 17.57
CA ARG A 370 24.47 17.90 16.54
C ARG A 370 23.29 18.76 17.01
N ALA A 371 22.35 18.17 17.75
CA ALA A 371 21.22 18.89 18.33
C ALA A 371 21.65 20.00 19.29
N ARG A 372 22.65 19.70 20.17
CA ARG A 372 23.20 20.69 21.10
C ARG A 372 23.92 21.82 20.40
N GLU A 373 24.65 21.56 19.32
CA GLU A 373 25.23 22.61 18.47
C GLU A 373 24.19 23.55 17.91
N MET A 374 22.97 23.03 17.65
CA MET A 374 21.82 23.79 17.19
C MET A 374 20.99 24.44 18.32
N GLY A 375 21.40 24.24 19.58
CA GLY A 375 20.67 24.74 20.75
C GLY A 375 19.38 24.01 21.07
N LEU A 376 19.26 22.75 20.65
CA LEU A 376 18.11 21.91 20.91
C LEU A 376 18.34 20.97 22.08
N GLU A 377 17.32 20.80 22.90
CA GLU A 377 17.29 19.87 24.02
C GLU A 377 16.21 18.78 23.82
N GLU A 378 16.30 17.73 24.65
CA GLU A 378 15.32 16.62 24.65
C GLU A 378 13.90 17.16 24.85
N GLY A 379 12.98 16.81 23.97
CA GLY A 379 11.59 17.21 24.04
C GLY A 379 11.27 18.59 23.44
N ASP A 380 12.26 19.34 22.98
CA ASP A 380 12.00 20.61 22.33
C ASP A 380 11.08 20.44 21.09
N PRO A 381 10.11 21.32 20.89
CA PRO A 381 9.36 21.33 19.65
C PRO A 381 10.29 21.72 18.49
N VAL A 382 10.17 20.98 17.38
CA VAL A 382 10.95 21.21 16.16
C VAL A 382 10.06 21.27 14.95
N VAL A 383 10.48 22.09 13.98
CA VAL A 383 9.91 22.15 12.64
C VAL A 383 10.98 21.63 11.68
N LEU A 384 10.58 20.68 10.85
CA LEU A 384 11.36 20.15 9.75
C LEU A 384 10.82 20.73 8.46
N GLU A 385 11.69 21.17 7.58
CA GLU A 385 11.34 21.81 6.32
C GLU A 385 12.17 21.19 5.19
N SER A 386 11.53 20.88 4.09
CA SER A 386 12.13 20.56 2.80
C SER A 386 11.72 21.61 1.77
N VAL A 387 12.21 21.50 0.55
CA VAL A 387 11.76 22.34 -0.58
C VAL A 387 10.28 22.13 -0.94
N SER A 388 9.66 21.04 -0.45
CA SER A 388 8.27 20.69 -0.78
C SER A 388 7.28 21.04 0.32
N GLY A 389 7.71 21.11 1.57
CA GLY A 389 6.79 21.38 2.67
C GLY A 389 7.42 21.28 4.05
N THR A 390 6.56 21.24 5.06
CA THR A 390 6.97 21.23 6.47
C THR A 390 6.22 20.20 7.26
N THR A 391 6.85 19.69 8.32
CA THR A 391 6.20 18.87 9.35
C THR A 391 6.72 19.28 10.75
N LYS A 392 6.04 18.80 11.78
CA LYS A 392 6.34 19.15 13.17
C LYS A 392 6.56 17.90 14.00
N GLY A 393 7.33 18.07 15.07
CA GLY A 393 7.53 17.00 16.05
C GLY A 393 8.26 17.51 17.28
N TYR A 394 8.70 16.58 18.10
CA TYR A 394 9.49 16.87 19.29
C TYR A 394 10.85 16.16 19.19
N ALA A 395 11.91 16.85 19.56
CA ALA A 395 13.28 16.36 19.49
C ALA A 395 13.48 15.17 20.44
N VAL A 396 14.05 14.10 19.90
CA VAL A 396 14.48 12.90 20.63
C VAL A 396 15.98 12.74 20.40
N LEU A 397 16.80 13.02 21.41
CA LEU A 397 18.25 13.07 21.25
C LEU A 397 18.89 11.71 21.49
N ARG A 398 19.63 11.19 20.48
CA ARG A 398 20.30 9.90 20.54
C ARG A 398 21.74 10.00 20.03
N GLU A 399 22.64 9.19 20.62
CA GLU A 399 24.04 9.11 20.17
C GLU A 399 24.20 8.16 18.97
N GLY A 400 23.31 7.18 18.83
CA GLY A 400 23.42 6.12 17.84
C GLY A 400 22.94 6.48 16.42
N ILE A 401 22.68 7.76 16.14
CA ILE A 401 22.31 8.24 14.81
C ILE A 401 23.42 9.11 14.22
N ARG A 402 23.59 9.10 12.91
CA ARG A 402 24.57 9.95 12.21
C ARG A 402 24.25 11.44 12.43
N PRO A 403 25.28 12.31 12.47
CA PRO A 403 25.07 13.76 12.69
C PRO A 403 24.32 14.48 11.55
N ASP A 404 24.35 13.91 10.36
CA ASP A 404 23.70 14.44 9.14
C ASP A 404 22.34 13.78 8.84
N THR A 405 21.83 12.95 9.74
CA THR A 405 20.60 12.18 9.53
C THR A 405 19.59 12.43 10.65
N VAL A 406 18.34 12.47 10.27
CA VAL A 406 17.20 12.66 11.18
C VAL A 406 16.16 11.58 10.87
N VAL A 407 15.68 10.91 11.91
CA VAL A 407 14.65 9.89 11.76
C VAL A 407 13.35 10.33 12.42
N MET A 408 12.33 10.41 11.62
CA MET A 408 10.97 10.71 12.10
C MET A 408 10.30 9.42 12.54
N ILE A 409 9.96 9.32 13.82
CA ILE A 409 9.19 8.22 14.36
C ILE A 409 7.74 8.68 14.47
N GLY A 410 6.92 8.13 13.64
CA GLY A 410 5.51 8.47 13.59
C GLY A 410 4.83 7.76 12.44
N GLN A 411 3.55 7.97 12.33
CA GLN A 411 2.72 7.47 11.26
C GLN A 411 1.83 8.60 10.79
N PHE A 412 2.39 9.42 9.92
CA PHE A 412 1.68 10.49 9.25
C PHE A 412 1.27 11.68 10.16
N ASP A 413 1.23 12.84 9.55
CA ASP A 413 0.75 14.09 10.16
C ASP A 413 -0.79 14.14 10.09
N HIS A 414 -1.45 13.41 10.97
CA HIS A 414 -2.91 13.36 11.03
C HIS A 414 -3.51 14.72 11.39
N TRP A 415 -4.49 15.18 10.63
CA TRP A 415 -5.17 16.45 10.85
C TRP A 415 -6.70 16.33 10.98
N LYS A 416 -7.28 15.14 10.73
CA LYS A 416 -8.71 14.83 10.89
C LYS A 416 -8.99 13.56 11.69
N THR A 417 -8.14 12.55 11.58
CA THR A 417 -8.36 11.30 12.31
C THR A 417 -8.51 11.57 13.81
N PRO A 418 -9.65 11.20 14.42
CA PRO A 418 -9.88 11.42 15.84
C PRO A 418 -8.75 10.90 16.71
N TYR A 419 -8.42 11.63 17.77
CA TYR A 419 -7.30 11.38 18.66
C TYR A 419 -5.92 11.54 18.00
N ALA A 420 -5.66 10.95 16.85
CA ALA A 420 -4.36 11.01 16.16
C ALA A 420 -3.95 12.46 15.83
N LYS A 421 -4.88 13.30 15.41
CA LYS A 421 -4.67 14.71 15.07
C LYS A 421 -4.06 15.54 16.21
N ASP A 422 -4.22 15.11 17.44
CA ASP A 422 -3.76 15.84 18.63
C ASP A 422 -2.37 15.37 19.12
N LEU A 423 -1.78 14.36 18.44
CA LEU A 423 -0.50 13.77 18.83
C LEU A 423 0.72 14.53 18.30
N ASN A 424 0.57 15.35 17.26
CA ASN A 424 1.65 16.08 16.59
C ASN A 424 2.81 15.14 16.16
N LEU A 425 2.46 14.09 15.43
CA LEU A 425 3.45 13.15 14.90
C LEU A 425 4.03 13.69 13.59
N PRO A 426 5.37 13.62 13.41
CA PRO A 426 5.99 14.05 12.16
C PRO A 426 5.67 13.10 11.00
N SER A 427 5.67 13.65 9.78
CA SER A 427 5.47 12.86 8.57
C SER A 427 6.52 13.17 7.52
N LEU A 428 7.19 12.14 7.01
CA LEU A 428 8.06 12.28 5.85
C LEU A 428 7.26 12.63 4.59
N ASN A 429 6.03 12.15 4.47
CA ASN A 429 5.19 12.40 3.29
C ASN A 429 4.87 13.88 3.07
N SER A 430 4.89 14.69 4.13
CA SER A 430 4.76 16.15 4.04
C SER A 430 6.03 16.85 3.55
N LEU A 431 7.16 16.14 3.50
CA LEU A 431 8.47 16.66 3.13
C LEU A 431 8.95 16.15 1.76
N THR A 432 8.33 15.11 1.24
CA THR A 432 8.71 14.51 -0.03
C THR A 432 8.13 15.28 -1.21
N SER A 433 8.90 15.34 -2.29
CA SER A 433 8.46 15.96 -3.54
C SER A 433 7.78 14.95 -4.44
N LEU A 434 6.73 15.39 -5.10
CA LEU A 434 6.10 14.63 -6.17
C LEU A 434 6.83 14.89 -7.48
N SER A 435 7.86 14.11 -7.75
CA SER A 435 8.67 14.23 -8.95
C SER A 435 8.96 12.85 -9.52
N LEU A 436 8.71 12.67 -10.81
CA LEU A 436 9.06 11.44 -11.52
C LEU A 436 10.57 11.22 -11.58
N LYS A 437 11.38 12.26 -11.45
CA LYS A 437 12.83 12.18 -11.38
C LYS A 437 13.35 11.61 -10.05
N LEU A 438 12.54 11.69 -8.99
CA LEU A 438 12.87 11.15 -7.67
C LEU A 438 12.25 9.78 -7.42
N THR A 439 11.59 9.19 -8.41
CA THR A 439 11.05 7.83 -8.33
C THR A 439 12.07 6.84 -8.87
N ASP A 440 12.05 5.63 -8.33
CA ASP A 440 12.81 4.52 -8.88
C ASP A 440 12.14 3.91 -10.13
N SER A 441 12.76 2.92 -10.74
CA SER A 441 12.25 2.19 -11.90
C SER A 441 10.91 1.50 -11.66
N THR A 442 10.54 1.25 -10.40
CA THR A 442 9.24 0.71 -10.04
C THR A 442 8.19 1.79 -9.90
N GLY A 443 8.58 3.05 -9.96
CA GLY A 443 7.75 4.21 -9.72
C GLY A 443 7.44 4.42 -8.23
N SER A 444 8.22 3.82 -7.34
CA SER A 444 8.15 4.10 -5.91
C SER A 444 8.82 5.44 -5.61
N GLY A 445 8.29 6.14 -4.62
CA GLY A 445 8.87 7.37 -4.16
C GLY A 445 10.14 7.16 -3.36
N SER A 446 10.82 8.25 -3.15
CA SER A 446 11.94 8.25 -2.26
C SER A 446 11.51 8.20 -0.79
N ASP A 447 12.16 7.37 -0.02
CA ASP A 447 11.98 7.27 1.43
C ASP A 447 12.86 8.27 2.21
N VAL A 448 13.37 9.29 1.53
CA VAL A 448 14.23 10.32 2.10
C VAL A 448 13.86 11.70 1.56
N ALA A 449 14.26 12.75 2.29
CA ALA A 449 14.22 14.14 1.84
C ALA A 449 15.43 14.91 2.37
N ARG A 450 15.91 15.90 1.64
CA ARG A 450 16.84 16.91 2.18
C ARG A 450 16.05 17.91 3.01
N ILE A 451 16.47 18.10 4.24
CA ILE A 451 15.73 18.93 5.20
C ILE A 451 16.63 19.85 6.03
N LYS A 452 16.04 20.91 6.53
CA LYS A 452 16.56 21.71 7.63
C LYS A 452 15.65 21.57 8.85
N ILE A 453 16.21 21.86 10.01
CA ILE A 453 15.50 21.78 11.29
C ILE A 453 15.63 23.10 12.00
N THR A 454 14.51 23.60 12.51
CA THR A 454 14.47 24.78 13.37
C THR A 454 13.71 24.47 14.65
N ARG A 455 14.00 25.22 15.71
CA ARG A 455 13.21 25.16 16.94
C ARG A 455 11.79 25.64 16.65
N GLY A 456 10.80 24.84 17.04
CA GLY A 456 9.38 25.19 16.96
C GLY A 456 8.93 26.05 18.14
N GLU A 457 7.70 26.52 18.06
CA GLU A 457 7.05 27.24 19.14
C GLU A 457 6.39 26.30 20.15
N GLY A 458 6.37 26.70 21.39
CA GLY A 458 5.71 25.99 22.48
C GLY A 458 6.67 25.40 23.53
N PRO A 459 6.12 24.83 24.60
CA PRO A 459 6.93 24.25 25.66
C PRO A 459 7.50 22.88 25.20
N PRO A 460 8.64 22.48 25.76
CA PRO A 460 9.14 21.14 25.61
C PRO A 460 8.11 20.11 26.09
N ARG A 461 8.10 18.94 25.42
CA ARG A 461 7.29 17.80 25.82
C ARG A 461 8.13 16.81 26.60
N ASP A 462 7.55 16.23 27.65
CA ASP A 462 8.14 15.08 28.29
C ASP A 462 8.13 13.89 27.29
N ILE A 463 9.30 13.55 26.79
CA ILE A 463 9.51 12.38 25.94
C ILE A 463 9.62 11.21 26.89
N ALA A 464 8.55 10.39 26.96
CA ALA A 464 8.55 9.24 27.81
C ALA A 464 9.83 8.42 27.60
N THR A 465 10.70 8.48 28.55
CA THR A 465 11.77 7.53 28.73
C THR A 465 11.16 6.28 29.37
N ILE A 466 11.51 5.10 28.87
CA ILE A 466 11.30 3.91 29.69
C ILE A 466 12.00 4.24 31.00
N ASN A 467 11.22 4.44 32.05
CA ASN A 467 11.76 4.39 33.40
C ASN A 467 12.22 2.94 33.61
N THR A 468 13.39 2.61 33.07
CA THR A 468 14.18 1.54 33.64
C THR A 468 14.48 2.03 35.01
N GLY A 469 13.53 1.72 35.93
CA GLY A 469 13.67 2.04 37.34
C GLY A 469 15.10 1.77 37.72
N GLY A 470 15.77 2.83 38.13
CA GLY A 470 17.17 2.73 38.51
C GLY A 470 17.30 1.64 39.54
N HIS A 471 18.08 0.66 39.19
CA HIS A 471 18.75 -0.25 40.11
C HIS A 471 20.24 -0.01 40.01
#